data_d897ff7eef4a626db3a5fafcb6014b9b
#
_entry.id   d897ff7eef4a626db3a5fafcb6014b9b
#
_cell.length_a   1.000
_cell.length_b   1.000
_cell.length_c   1.000
_cell.angle_alpha   90.00
_cell.angle_beta   90.00
_cell.angle_gamma   90.00
#
_symmetry.space_group_name_H-M   'P 1'
#
loop_
_entity.id
_entity.type
_entity.pdbx_description
1 polymer ?
#
loop_
_entity_poly.entity_id
_entity_poly.type
_entity_poly.pdbx_seq_one_letter_code
_entity_poly.pdbx_strand_id
1 'polypeptide(L)'
;MRTINGHRLMLQAHRGVSTDCPENTMAAFREAVKQGYDIIEFDPKFTSDDVCVALHDRALKRTGRDAQGNAPEMAIKDITFAQAQKYEYGSWYAPEFKGEKMPLFEEVLAFAKENSMPLKIDNVIWSFTEAQLDILFDIVEKACIEKLAGFTSANPSDFAKVTARFPAAPIHYDGPVDETALAEVCSYIKENPLFVWLPYQNRLTSWCKTPPATAERVEMIRKAGGKVGIWILEDENELIEACEKFAPDVVETTGSLKNDI
;
A
#
# COMPACT_ATOMS: atom_id res chain seq x y z
N MET A 1 14.47 -4.36 -8.19
CA MET A 1 14.70 -5.60 -7.38
C MET A 1 16.08 -5.57 -6.76
N ARG A 2 16.18 -5.95 -5.50
CA ARG A 2 17.42 -5.99 -4.72
C ARG A 2 17.93 -7.42 -4.57
N THR A 3 19.24 -7.61 -4.36
CA THR A 3 19.85 -8.92 -4.10
C THR A 3 20.60 -8.89 -2.78
N ILE A 4 20.24 -9.78 -1.84
CA ILE A 4 20.88 -9.94 -0.54
C ILE A 4 21.36 -11.39 -0.42
N ASN A 5 22.66 -11.61 -0.23
CA ASN A 5 23.27 -12.95 -0.11
C ASN A 5 22.83 -13.93 -1.23
N GLY A 6 22.66 -13.42 -2.47
CA GLY A 6 22.20 -14.20 -3.62
C GLY A 6 20.68 -14.39 -3.72
N HIS A 7 19.90 -13.94 -2.74
CA HIS A 7 18.44 -13.93 -2.78
C HIS A 7 17.92 -12.63 -3.40
N ARG A 8 17.05 -12.74 -4.42
CA ARG A 8 16.42 -11.59 -5.09
C ARG A 8 15.05 -11.31 -4.49
N LEU A 9 14.79 -10.04 -4.16
CA LEU A 9 13.52 -9.58 -3.62
C LEU A 9 13.09 -8.24 -4.21
N MET A 10 11.81 -7.93 -4.09
CA MET A 10 11.25 -6.63 -4.42
C MET A 10 11.26 -5.72 -3.20
N LEU A 11 11.43 -4.40 -3.42
CA LEU A 11 11.19 -3.39 -2.40
C LEU A 11 9.87 -2.67 -2.69
N GLN A 12 9.04 -2.55 -1.66
CA GLN A 12 7.79 -1.80 -1.66
C GLN A 12 7.93 -0.55 -0.82
N ALA A 13 7.56 0.60 -1.41
CA ALA A 13 7.58 1.89 -0.75
C ALA A 13 6.23 2.13 -0.03
N HIS A 14 6.23 2.10 1.31
CA HIS A 14 5.06 2.35 2.17
C HIS A 14 4.66 3.83 2.12
N ARG A 15 3.51 4.11 1.50
CA ARG A 15 3.01 5.47 1.19
C ARG A 15 3.95 6.28 0.30
N GLY A 16 4.68 5.61 -0.60
CA GLY A 16 5.83 6.14 -1.31
C GLY A 16 7.09 6.15 -0.45
N VAL A 17 8.14 6.89 -0.87
CA VAL A 17 9.38 7.05 -0.08
C VAL A 17 9.14 8.09 1.00
N SER A 18 8.49 7.69 2.08
CA SER A 18 8.03 8.59 3.16
C SER A 18 9.12 9.01 4.14
N THR A 19 10.35 8.48 4.01
CA THR A 19 11.55 9.00 4.70
C THR A 19 12.15 10.23 4.02
N ASP A 20 11.94 10.41 2.72
CA ASP A 20 12.56 11.47 1.92
C ASP A 20 11.53 12.51 1.45
N CYS A 21 10.24 12.15 1.43
CA CYS A 21 9.13 12.97 0.93
C CYS A 21 7.90 12.85 1.83
N PRO A 22 6.95 13.81 1.78
CA PRO A 22 5.68 13.68 2.50
C PRO A 22 4.87 12.49 1.98
N GLU A 23 4.43 11.62 2.90
CA GLU A 23 3.68 10.40 2.60
C GLU A 23 2.42 10.64 1.75
N ASN A 24 2.02 9.65 0.92
CA ASN A 24 0.80 9.70 0.11
C ASN A 24 0.71 10.93 -0.81
N THR A 25 1.86 11.42 -1.31
CA THR A 25 1.94 12.53 -2.27
C THR A 25 2.59 12.10 -3.58
N MET A 26 2.35 12.87 -4.63
CA MET A 26 3.03 12.62 -5.90
C MET A 26 4.54 12.80 -5.81
N ALA A 27 5.04 13.61 -4.87
CA ALA A 27 6.48 13.72 -4.59
C ALA A 27 7.05 12.40 -4.09
N ALA A 28 6.40 11.75 -3.10
CA ALA A 28 6.84 10.45 -2.56
C ALA A 28 6.76 9.32 -3.61
N PHE A 29 5.76 9.34 -4.48
CA PHE A 29 5.60 8.34 -5.54
C PHE A 29 6.65 8.51 -6.65
N ARG A 30 6.96 9.76 -7.06
CA ARG A 30 8.05 10.04 -8.00
C ARG A 30 9.40 9.64 -7.44
N GLU A 31 9.65 9.89 -6.16
CA GLU A 31 10.90 9.48 -5.51
C GLU A 31 11.02 7.96 -5.44
N ALA A 32 9.91 7.22 -5.24
CA ALA A 32 9.93 5.76 -5.28
C ALA A 32 10.35 5.22 -6.67
N VAL A 33 9.84 5.79 -7.75
CA VAL A 33 10.27 5.43 -9.11
C VAL A 33 11.75 5.77 -9.32
N LYS A 34 12.18 6.96 -8.93
CA LYS A 34 13.57 7.43 -9.07
C LYS A 34 14.56 6.57 -8.30
N GLN A 35 14.20 6.09 -7.10
CA GLN A 35 15.03 5.20 -6.29
C GLN A 35 14.88 3.71 -6.67
N GLY A 36 14.13 3.39 -7.73
CA GLY A 36 14.01 2.04 -8.29
C GLY A 36 13.18 1.08 -7.42
N TYR A 37 12.24 1.57 -6.63
CA TYR A 37 11.29 0.70 -5.93
C TYR A 37 10.46 -0.10 -6.92
N ASP A 38 10.07 -1.30 -6.53
CA ASP A 38 9.35 -2.25 -7.39
C ASP A 38 7.83 -2.15 -7.24
N ILE A 39 7.34 -1.64 -6.10
CA ILE A 39 5.92 -1.48 -5.76
C ILE A 39 5.75 -0.19 -4.95
N ILE A 40 4.67 0.52 -5.18
CA ILE A 40 4.21 1.62 -4.31
C ILE A 40 2.96 1.16 -3.56
N GLU A 41 2.98 1.30 -2.23
CA GLU A 41 1.79 1.18 -1.41
C GLU A 41 1.22 2.57 -1.13
N PHE A 42 -0.13 2.68 -1.05
CA PHE A 42 -0.82 3.91 -0.69
C PHE A 42 -2.22 3.67 -0.15
N ASP A 43 -2.74 4.69 0.57
CA ASP A 43 -3.99 4.64 1.31
C ASP A 43 -5.09 5.45 0.62
N PRO A 44 -6.13 4.86 0.02
CA PRO A 44 -7.27 5.62 -0.49
C PRO A 44 -8.21 6.08 0.63
N LYS A 45 -8.85 7.23 0.43
CA LYS A 45 -9.93 7.79 1.26
C LYS A 45 -10.94 8.50 0.38
N PHE A 46 -12.17 8.63 0.88
CA PHE A 46 -13.21 9.40 0.22
C PHE A 46 -13.50 10.71 0.94
N THR A 47 -13.72 11.75 0.16
CA THR A 47 -14.27 13.05 0.61
C THR A 47 -15.79 12.96 0.77
N SER A 48 -16.44 14.02 1.30
CA SER A 48 -17.91 14.06 1.47
C SER A 48 -18.70 14.09 0.15
N ASP A 49 -18.05 14.45 -0.95
CA ASP A 49 -18.60 14.45 -2.31
C ASP A 49 -18.12 13.25 -3.14
N ASP A 50 -17.75 12.16 -2.46
CA ASP A 50 -17.36 10.87 -3.04
C ASP A 50 -16.19 10.95 -4.05
N VAL A 51 -15.25 11.86 -3.82
CA VAL A 51 -13.99 11.90 -4.57
C VAL A 51 -12.93 11.08 -3.84
N CYS A 52 -12.35 10.10 -4.53
CA CYS A 52 -11.29 9.24 -3.98
C CYS A 52 -9.92 9.91 -4.07
N VAL A 53 -9.19 9.96 -2.95
CA VAL A 53 -7.89 10.63 -2.78
C VAL A 53 -6.89 9.74 -2.06
N ALA A 54 -5.59 10.06 -2.14
CA ALA A 54 -4.55 9.39 -1.35
C ALA A 54 -4.33 10.11 -0.02
N LEU A 55 -4.63 9.44 1.09
CA LEU A 55 -4.45 9.96 2.46
C LEU A 55 -4.51 8.81 3.47
N HIS A 56 -3.57 8.71 4.41
CA HIS A 56 -3.61 7.67 5.43
C HIS A 56 -4.63 7.98 6.54
N ASP A 57 -4.53 9.14 7.17
CA ASP A 57 -5.33 9.47 8.35
C ASP A 57 -6.79 9.80 7.98
N ARG A 58 -7.69 9.60 8.92
CA ARG A 58 -9.10 10.04 8.77
C ARG A 58 -9.24 11.54 8.82
N ALA A 59 -8.29 12.26 9.46
CA ALA A 59 -8.29 13.69 9.63
C ALA A 59 -7.05 14.33 8.99
N LEU A 60 -7.17 15.57 8.55
CA LEU A 60 -6.09 16.32 7.90
C LEU A 60 -5.02 16.82 8.87
N LYS A 61 -5.24 16.76 10.19
CA LYS A 61 -4.43 17.38 11.24
C LYS A 61 -2.93 17.10 11.13
N ARG A 62 -2.53 15.87 10.87
CA ARG A 62 -1.12 15.50 10.84
C ARG A 62 -0.43 16.02 9.60
N THR A 63 -1.02 15.87 8.44
CA THR A 63 -0.38 16.13 7.14
C THR A 63 -0.87 17.39 6.43
N GLY A 64 -2.07 17.89 6.73
CA GLY A 64 -2.62 19.08 6.08
C GLY A 64 -2.11 20.39 6.72
N ARG A 65 -1.92 21.43 5.91
CA ARG A 65 -1.60 22.79 6.35
C ARG A 65 -2.41 23.81 5.56
N ASP A 66 -2.92 24.84 6.24
CA ASP A 66 -3.53 25.99 5.57
C ASP A 66 -2.47 26.98 5.06
N ALA A 67 -2.88 28.06 4.44
CA ALA A 67 -1.96 29.09 3.91
C ALA A 67 -1.10 29.76 5.00
N GLN A 68 -1.52 29.71 6.26
CA GLN A 68 -0.83 30.21 7.43
C GLN A 68 0.04 29.17 8.13
N GLY A 69 -0.01 27.90 7.66
CA GLY A 69 0.74 26.77 8.23
C GLY A 69 0.03 26.07 9.39
N ASN A 70 -1.24 26.38 9.66
CA ASN A 70 -1.98 25.73 10.73
C ASN A 70 -2.52 24.38 10.29
N ALA A 71 -2.57 23.43 11.23
CA ALA A 71 -3.13 22.10 11.03
C ALA A 71 -4.66 22.13 11.18
N PRO A 72 -5.44 21.70 10.17
CA PRO A 72 -6.91 21.67 10.27
C PRO A 72 -7.41 20.49 11.09
N GLU A 73 -8.43 20.71 11.92
CA GLU A 73 -9.09 19.67 12.74
C GLU A 73 -10.26 18.98 12.00
N MET A 74 -10.17 18.80 10.70
CA MET A 74 -11.26 18.27 9.85
C MET A 74 -10.99 16.83 9.47
N ALA A 75 -12.08 16.01 9.46
CA ALA A 75 -12.02 14.69 8.85
C ALA A 75 -12.26 14.80 7.33
N ILE A 76 -11.54 14.00 6.56
CA ILE A 76 -11.64 14.02 5.08
C ILE A 76 -13.05 13.70 4.59
N LYS A 77 -13.76 12.80 5.26
CA LYS A 77 -15.12 12.40 4.94
C LYS A 77 -16.18 13.51 5.16
N ASP A 78 -15.82 14.57 5.90
CA ASP A 78 -16.74 15.66 6.28
C ASP A 78 -16.56 16.91 5.40
N ILE A 79 -15.62 16.89 4.46
CA ILE A 79 -15.31 18.00 3.56
C ILE A 79 -15.31 17.54 2.10
N THR A 80 -15.65 18.45 1.19
CA THR A 80 -15.55 18.19 -0.25
C THR A 80 -14.10 18.20 -0.73
N PHE A 81 -13.84 17.61 -1.90
CA PHE A 81 -12.51 17.68 -2.51
C PHE A 81 -12.06 19.12 -2.75
N ALA A 82 -12.94 19.99 -3.19
CA ALA A 82 -12.65 21.42 -3.37
C ALA A 82 -12.24 22.11 -2.05
N GLN A 83 -12.79 21.69 -0.92
CA GLN A 83 -12.36 22.16 0.40
C GLN A 83 -11.00 21.59 0.81
N ALA A 84 -10.78 20.29 0.58
CA ALA A 84 -9.48 19.63 0.86
C ALA A 84 -8.32 20.27 0.07
N GLN A 85 -8.57 20.69 -1.18
CA GLN A 85 -7.59 21.36 -2.04
C GLN A 85 -7.19 22.78 -1.58
N LYS A 86 -7.88 23.37 -0.59
CA LYS A 86 -7.45 24.64 0.04
C LYS A 86 -6.23 24.45 0.94
N TYR A 87 -5.95 23.23 1.34
CA TYR A 87 -4.77 22.86 2.13
C TYR A 87 -3.66 22.34 1.22
N GLU A 88 -2.45 22.30 1.77
CA GLU A 88 -1.31 21.64 1.19
C GLU A 88 -0.83 20.54 2.14
N TYR A 89 -0.11 19.56 1.61
CA TYR A 89 0.22 18.31 2.29
C TYR A 89 1.72 18.01 2.31
N GLY A 90 2.55 19.05 2.14
CA GLY A 90 3.99 18.89 2.07
C GLY A 90 4.77 19.57 3.19
N SER A 91 4.44 20.81 3.57
CA SER A 91 5.24 21.60 4.52
C SER A 91 5.23 21.09 5.96
N TRP A 92 4.33 20.17 6.30
CA TRP A 92 4.37 19.47 7.59
C TRP A 92 5.60 18.57 7.70
N TYR A 93 6.07 18.07 6.56
CA TYR A 93 7.25 17.23 6.45
C TYR A 93 8.53 18.09 6.36
N ALA A 94 8.61 18.97 5.35
CA ALA A 94 9.73 19.89 5.19
C ALA A 94 9.32 21.10 4.32
N PRO A 95 9.96 22.29 4.51
CA PRO A 95 9.59 23.51 3.80
C PRO A 95 9.66 23.44 2.27
N GLU A 96 10.56 22.65 1.72
CA GLU A 96 10.75 22.46 0.28
C GLU A 96 9.55 21.79 -0.41
N PHE A 97 8.72 21.08 0.33
CA PHE A 97 7.49 20.45 -0.18
C PHE A 97 6.25 21.34 -0.02
N LYS A 98 6.42 22.59 0.39
CA LYS A 98 5.31 23.53 0.52
C LYS A 98 4.53 23.65 -0.79
N GLY A 99 3.22 23.46 -0.71
CA GLY A 99 2.32 23.53 -1.87
C GLY A 99 2.00 22.15 -2.50
N GLU A 100 2.64 21.07 -2.03
CA GLU A 100 2.28 19.71 -2.46
C GLU A 100 0.79 19.46 -2.17
N LYS A 101 0.06 18.90 -3.13
CA LYS A 101 -1.37 18.67 -3.03
C LYS A 101 -1.69 17.22 -2.71
N MET A 102 -2.85 17.00 -2.12
CA MET A 102 -3.43 15.67 -1.97
C MET A 102 -3.74 15.10 -3.37
N PRO A 103 -3.16 13.95 -3.76
CA PRO A 103 -3.44 13.37 -5.07
C PRO A 103 -4.85 12.79 -5.16
N LEU A 104 -5.46 12.90 -6.34
CA LEU A 104 -6.60 12.06 -6.68
C LEU A 104 -6.15 10.59 -6.84
N PHE A 105 -7.02 9.65 -6.47
CA PHE A 105 -6.77 8.22 -6.71
C PHE A 105 -6.48 7.94 -8.19
N GLU A 106 -7.22 8.55 -9.11
CA GLU A 106 -7.01 8.43 -10.54
C GLU A 106 -5.67 9.01 -11.03
N GLU A 107 -5.14 10.05 -10.37
CA GLU A 107 -3.80 10.59 -10.67
C GLU A 107 -2.70 9.58 -10.29
N VAL A 108 -2.87 8.89 -9.15
CA VAL A 108 -1.95 7.82 -8.74
C VAL A 108 -1.98 6.66 -9.73
N LEU A 109 -3.16 6.26 -10.20
CA LEU A 109 -3.30 5.18 -11.19
C LEU A 109 -2.70 5.58 -12.55
N ALA A 110 -2.91 6.83 -13.00
CA ALA A 110 -2.32 7.33 -14.24
C ALA A 110 -0.78 7.34 -14.16
N PHE A 111 -0.23 7.82 -13.05
CA PHE A 111 1.21 7.78 -12.77
C PHE A 111 1.77 6.36 -12.77
N ALA A 112 1.08 5.42 -12.12
CA ALA A 112 1.47 4.00 -12.10
C ALA A 112 1.49 3.40 -13.51
N LYS A 113 0.49 3.70 -14.33
CA LYS A 113 0.43 3.26 -15.72
C LYS A 113 1.59 3.80 -16.55
N GLU A 114 1.87 5.09 -16.45
CA GLU A 114 2.95 5.77 -17.19
C GLU A 114 4.33 5.18 -16.87
N ASN A 115 4.54 4.84 -15.60
CA ASN A 115 5.82 4.29 -15.12
C ASN A 115 5.86 2.76 -15.07
N SER A 116 4.79 2.07 -15.48
CA SER A 116 4.65 0.61 -15.32
C SER A 116 4.88 0.16 -13.88
N MET A 117 4.45 0.98 -12.90
CA MET A 117 4.69 0.80 -11.48
C MET A 117 3.55 0.00 -10.82
N PRO A 118 3.81 -1.19 -10.28
CA PRO A 118 2.84 -1.91 -9.46
C PRO A 118 2.41 -1.11 -8.24
N LEU A 119 1.13 -1.21 -7.90
CA LEU A 119 0.52 -0.58 -6.73
C LEU A 119 0.01 -1.63 -5.75
N LYS A 120 0.14 -1.38 -4.47
CA LYS A 120 -0.62 -2.05 -3.41
C LYS A 120 -1.62 -1.05 -2.84
N ILE A 121 -2.89 -1.28 -3.08
CA ILE A 121 -3.99 -0.48 -2.54
C ILE A 121 -4.30 -1.05 -1.14
N ASP A 122 -4.19 -0.19 -0.11
CA ASP A 122 -4.36 -0.61 1.28
C ASP A 122 -5.77 -1.17 1.57
N ASN A 123 -5.87 -2.01 2.59
CA ASN A 123 -7.10 -2.72 3.00
C ASN A 123 -8.20 -1.79 3.54
N VAL A 124 -7.92 -0.52 3.75
CA VAL A 124 -8.89 0.48 4.20
C VAL A 124 -10.13 0.57 3.29
N ILE A 125 -10.01 0.17 2.02
CA ILE A 125 -11.11 0.16 1.05
C ILE A 125 -12.33 -0.65 1.52
N TRP A 126 -12.13 -1.67 2.36
CA TRP A 126 -13.22 -2.50 2.88
C TRP A 126 -14.05 -1.81 3.98
N SER A 127 -13.63 -0.62 4.41
CA SER A 127 -14.42 0.26 5.29
C SER A 127 -15.33 1.23 4.52
N PHE A 128 -15.26 1.26 3.20
CA PHE A 128 -16.06 2.12 2.34
C PHE A 128 -17.48 1.56 2.17
N THR A 129 -18.42 2.44 1.78
CA THR A 129 -19.74 2.01 1.35
C THR A 129 -19.65 1.23 0.04
N GLU A 130 -20.66 0.41 -0.26
CA GLU A 130 -20.71 -0.32 -1.55
C GLU A 130 -20.60 0.65 -2.74
N ALA A 131 -21.29 1.80 -2.68
CA ALA A 131 -21.23 2.81 -3.74
C ALA A 131 -19.82 3.40 -3.92
N GLN A 132 -19.10 3.65 -2.82
CA GLN A 132 -17.72 4.14 -2.87
C GLN A 132 -16.76 3.07 -3.39
N LEU A 133 -16.97 1.82 -3.00
CA LEU A 133 -16.18 0.71 -3.52
C LEU A 133 -16.39 0.52 -5.03
N ASP A 134 -17.63 0.66 -5.51
CA ASP A 134 -17.94 0.63 -6.93
C ASP A 134 -17.26 1.79 -7.68
N ILE A 135 -17.28 3.01 -7.13
CA ILE A 135 -16.56 4.17 -7.71
C ILE A 135 -15.07 3.86 -7.82
N LEU A 136 -14.44 3.33 -6.75
CA LEU A 136 -13.02 2.97 -6.76
C LEU A 136 -12.71 1.92 -7.84
N PHE A 137 -13.51 0.87 -7.92
CA PHE A 137 -13.36 -0.17 -8.94
C PHE A 137 -13.56 0.36 -10.36
N ASP A 138 -14.54 1.26 -10.57
CA ASP A 138 -14.75 1.93 -11.86
C ASP A 138 -13.52 2.74 -12.30
N ILE A 139 -12.86 3.43 -11.37
CA ILE A 139 -11.64 4.19 -11.66
C ILE A 139 -10.50 3.23 -12.07
N VAL A 140 -10.31 2.12 -11.37
CA VAL A 140 -9.30 1.10 -11.71
C VAL A 140 -9.56 0.49 -13.09
N GLU A 141 -10.82 0.15 -13.39
CA GLU A 141 -11.21 -0.41 -14.68
C GLU A 141 -10.96 0.57 -15.83
N LYS A 142 -11.38 1.83 -15.67
CA LYS A 142 -11.14 2.90 -16.65
C LYS A 142 -9.65 3.17 -16.88
N ALA A 143 -8.83 3.05 -15.87
CA ALA A 143 -7.38 3.21 -15.99
C ALA A 143 -6.72 2.08 -16.81
N CYS A 144 -7.37 0.92 -16.95
CA CYS A 144 -6.85 -0.27 -17.64
C CYS A 144 -5.48 -0.70 -17.10
N ILE A 145 -5.36 -0.79 -15.78
CA ILE A 145 -4.11 -1.18 -15.08
C ILE A 145 -4.31 -2.38 -14.15
N GLU A 146 -5.26 -3.24 -14.44
CA GLU A 146 -5.63 -4.40 -13.61
C GLU A 146 -4.40 -5.16 -13.08
N LYS A 147 -3.43 -5.46 -13.94
CA LYS A 147 -2.21 -6.21 -13.56
C LYS A 147 -1.24 -5.43 -12.66
N LEU A 148 -1.42 -4.11 -12.56
CA LEU A 148 -0.62 -3.24 -11.70
C LEU A 148 -1.33 -2.89 -10.40
N ALA A 149 -2.68 -2.95 -10.36
CA ALA A 149 -3.48 -2.58 -9.21
C ALA A 149 -3.69 -3.78 -8.27
N GLY A 150 -2.86 -3.92 -7.26
CA GLY A 150 -2.98 -4.95 -6.23
C GLY A 150 -3.94 -4.53 -5.13
N PHE A 151 -4.87 -5.43 -4.74
CA PHE A 151 -5.86 -5.17 -3.70
C PHE A 151 -5.51 -5.91 -2.42
N THR A 152 -5.57 -5.20 -1.29
CA THR A 152 -5.25 -5.75 0.04
C THR A 152 -6.50 -6.03 0.84
N SER A 153 -6.57 -7.17 1.55
CA SER A 153 -7.54 -7.44 2.59
C SER A 153 -7.01 -8.43 3.63
N ALA A 154 -7.45 -8.26 4.88
CA ALA A 154 -7.29 -9.24 5.94
C ALA A 154 -8.40 -10.30 5.97
N ASN A 155 -9.47 -10.14 5.18
CA ASN A 155 -10.60 -11.02 5.13
C ASN A 155 -10.68 -11.72 3.76
N PRO A 156 -10.50 -13.06 3.69
CA PRO A 156 -10.47 -13.81 2.43
C PRO A 156 -11.68 -13.55 1.52
N SER A 157 -12.89 -13.44 2.10
CA SER A 157 -14.14 -13.29 1.33
C SER A 157 -14.23 -12.00 0.51
N ASP A 158 -13.46 -10.96 0.88
CA ASP A 158 -13.42 -9.70 0.14
C ASP A 158 -12.84 -9.89 -1.27
N PHE A 159 -11.94 -10.87 -1.43
CA PHE A 159 -11.34 -11.16 -2.73
C PHE A 159 -12.33 -11.74 -3.75
N ALA A 160 -13.49 -12.23 -3.33
CA ALA A 160 -14.54 -12.64 -4.26
C ALA A 160 -14.99 -11.50 -5.17
N LYS A 161 -15.12 -10.25 -4.61
CA LYS A 161 -15.48 -9.06 -5.38
C LYS A 161 -14.34 -8.64 -6.34
N VAL A 162 -13.10 -8.69 -5.85
CA VAL A 162 -11.92 -8.31 -6.66
C VAL A 162 -11.75 -9.27 -7.84
N THR A 163 -11.69 -10.58 -7.59
CA THR A 163 -11.40 -11.57 -8.63
C THR A 163 -12.55 -11.79 -9.62
N ALA A 164 -13.79 -11.42 -9.23
CA ALA A 164 -14.91 -11.36 -10.15
C ALA A 164 -14.76 -10.23 -11.18
N ARG A 165 -14.24 -9.08 -10.77
CA ARG A 165 -14.12 -7.89 -11.63
C ARG A 165 -12.74 -7.76 -12.26
N PHE A 166 -11.68 -8.17 -11.54
CA PHE A 166 -10.28 -8.06 -11.93
C PHE A 166 -9.57 -9.41 -11.82
N PRO A 167 -9.79 -10.34 -12.76
CA PRO A 167 -9.27 -11.71 -12.67
C PRO A 167 -7.75 -11.84 -12.76
N ALA A 168 -7.04 -10.78 -13.15
CA ALA A 168 -5.58 -10.72 -13.23
C ALA A 168 -4.93 -9.76 -12.22
N ALA A 169 -5.71 -9.11 -11.35
CA ALA A 169 -5.18 -8.18 -10.34
C ALA A 169 -4.35 -8.93 -9.27
N PRO A 170 -3.21 -8.41 -8.82
CA PRO A 170 -2.52 -8.96 -7.66
C PRO A 170 -3.37 -8.93 -6.40
N ILE A 171 -3.30 -9.99 -5.62
CA ILE A 171 -3.99 -10.11 -4.32
C ILE A 171 -2.94 -10.01 -3.22
N HIS A 172 -3.16 -9.09 -2.29
CA HIS A 172 -2.34 -8.88 -1.11
C HIS A 172 -3.14 -9.25 0.14
N TYR A 173 -2.85 -10.41 0.71
CA TYR A 173 -3.52 -10.89 1.92
C TYR A 173 -2.68 -10.55 3.16
N ASP A 174 -3.25 -9.83 4.10
CA ASP A 174 -2.61 -9.43 5.36
C ASP A 174 -3.36 -9.90 6.62
N GLY A 175 -4.18 -10.94 6.47
CA GLY A 175 -4.94 -11.58 7.55
C GLY A 175 -4.18 -12.69 8.29
N PRO A 176 -4.90 -13.50 9.08
CA PRO A 176 -4.34 -14.67 9.76
C PRO A 176 -3.67 -15.65 8.80
N VAL A 177 -2.54 -16.22 9.21
CA VAL A 177 -1.79 -17.19 8.42
C VAL A 177 -1.83 -18.56 9.11
N ASP A 178 -2.82 -19.36 8.71
CA ASP A 178 -3.02 -20.77 9.05
C ASP A 178 -3.57 -21.50 7.82
N GLU A 179 -3.66 -22.83 7.90
CA GLU A 179 -4.09 -23.68 6.77
C GLU A 179 -5.52 -23.35 6.30
N THR A 180 -6.42 -23.03 7.23
CA THR A 180 -7.82 -22.73 6.91
C THR A 180 -7.94 -21.39 6.18
N ALA A 181 -7.32 -20.35 6.71
CA ALA A 181 -7.35 -19.01 6.13
C ALA A 181 -6.69 -19.02 4.72
N LEU A 182 -5.53 -19.66 4.57
CA LEU A 182 -4.86 -19.74 3.28
C LEU A 182 -5.67 -20.56 2.25
N ALA A 183 -6.30 -21.67 2.65
CA ALA A 183 -7.18 -22.43 1.78
C ALA A 183 -8.39 -21.59 1.33
N GLU A 184 -8.95 -20.79 2.23
CA GLU A 184 -10.06 -19.89 1.90
C GLU A 184 -9.61 -18.80 0.91
N VAL A 185 -8.47 -18.11 1.14
CA VAL A 185 -7.92 -17.16 0.17
C VAL A 185 -7.73 -17.81 -1.20
N CYS A 186 -7.08 -18.98 -1.24
CA CYS A 186 -6.83 -19.70 -2.49
C CYS A 186 -8.11 -20.09 -3.23
N SER A 187 -9.24 -20.25 -2.52
CA SER A 187 -10.52 -20.58 -3.17
C SER A 187 -11.07 -19.46 -4.06
N TYR A 188 -10.67 -18.21 -3.81
CA TYR A 188 -11.06 -17.04 -4.61
C TYR A 188 -10.09 -16.74 -5.75
N ILE A 189 -8.85 -17.25 -5.67
CA ILE A 189 -7.78 -16.93 -6.64
C ILE A 189 -7.86 -17.88 -7.83
N LYS A 190 -7.71 -17.32 -9.03
CA LYS A 190 -7.62 -18.07 -10.29
C LYS A 190 -6.19 -17.98 -10.85
N GLU A 191 -5.91 -16.87 -11.53
CA GLU A 191 -4.60 -16.57 -12.11
C GLU A 191 -3.92 -15.36 -11.42
N ASN A 192 -4.54 -14.85 -10.36
CA ASN A 192 -4.08 -13.69 -9.62
C ASN A 192 -2.75 -14.01 -8.89
N PRO A 193 -1.71 -13.18 -9.01
CA PRO A 193 -0.55 -13.30 -8.13
C PRO A 193 -0.97 -13.09 -6.67
N LEU A 194 -0.64 -14.05 -5.81
CA LEU A 194 -0.91 -13.96 -4.36
C LEU A 194 0.34 -13.52 -3.61
N PHE A 195 0.20 -12.45 -2.83
CA PHE A 195 1.17 -12.00 -1.84
C PHE A 195 0.53 -12.13 -0.46
N VAL A 196 1.21 -12.80 0.47
CA VAL A 196 0.78 -12.93 1.86
C VAL A 196 1.75 -12.17 2.74
N TRP A 197 1.21 -11.23 3.53
CA TRP A 197 2.00 -10.28 4.29
C TRP A 197 2.10 -10.67 5.75
N LEU A 198 3.31 -10.64 6.29
CA LEU A 198 3.64 -10.90 7.68
C LEU A 198 4.36 -9.70 8.29
N PRO A 199 3.97 -9.26 9.50
CA PRO A 199 4.75 -8.24 10.20
C PRO A 199 6.12 -8.81 10.61
N TYR A 200 7.16 -7.99 10.47
CA TYR A 200 8.48 -8.33 10.97
C TYR A 200 8.50 -8.26 12.50
N GLN A 201 8.97 -9.32 13.14
CA GLN A 201 9.04 -9.43 14.61
C GLN A 201 7.71 -9.07 15.31
N ASN A 202 7.79 -8.39 16.45
CA ASN A 202 6.63 -7.97 17.24
C ASN A 202 6.17 -6.54 16.90
N ARG A 203 6.15 -6.16 15.64
CA ARG A 203 5.57 -4.87 15.21
C ARG A 203 4.03 -4.86 15.28
N LEU A 204 3.49 -5.76 16.09
CA LEU A 204 2.06 -5.87 16.37
C LEU A 204 1.61 -4.65 17.14
N THR A 205 0.70 -3.91 16.56
CA THR A 205 -0.11 -2.91 17.26
C THR A 205 -1.42 -3.54 17.70
N SER A 206 -2.19 -2.87 18.53
CA SER A 206 -3.48 -3.37 19.01
C SER A 206 -4.51 -3.65 17.90
N TRP A 207 -4.31 -3.10 16.71
CA TRP A 207 -5.17 -3.29 15.55
C TRP A 207 -4.68 -4.40 14.60
N CYS A 208 -3.39 -4.73 14.61
CA CYS A 208 -2.83 -5.78 13.74
C CYS A 208 -3.11 -7.17 14.34
N LYS A 209 -3.88 -7.97 13.63
CA LYS A 209 -4.20 -9.36 14.01
C LYS A 209 -3.31 -10.38 13.31
N THR A 210 -2.54 -9.96 12.33
CA THR A 210 -1.62 -10.83 11.58
C THR A 210 -0.47 -11.25 12.48
N PRO A 211 -0.18 -12.55 12.59
CA PRO A 211 0.92 -13.01 13.42
C PRO A 211 2.28 -12.66 12.78
N PRO A 212 3.35 -12.50 13.58
CA PRO A 212 4.67 -12.17 13.05
C PRO A 212 5.24 -13.28 12.16
N ALA A 213 6.21 -12.92 11.32
CA ALA A 213 6.92 -13.86 10.45
C ALA A 213 7.60 -14.97 11.26
N THR A 214 7.37 -16.22 10.84
CA THR A 214 8.07 -17.41 11.32
C THR A 214 8.36 -18.34 10.14
N ALA A 215 9.39 -19.18 10.26
CA ALA A 215 9.73 -20.15 9.22
C ALA A 215 8.54 -21.09 8.86
N GLU A 216 7.74 -21.46 9.86
CA GLU A 216 6.54 -22.28 9.66
C GLU A 216 5.48 -21.57 8.81
N ARG A 217 5.18 -20.29 9.11
CA ARG A 217 4.21 -19.49 8.33
C ARG A 217 4.68 -19.24 6.90
N VAL A 218 5.97 -18.94 6.74
CA VAL A 218 6.59 -18.78 5.42
C VAL A 218 6.42 -20.06 4.59
N GLU A 219 6.66 -21.22 5.20
CA GLU A 219 6.49 -22.51 4.52
C GLU A 219 5.02 -22.78 4.16
N MET A 220 4.07 -22.45 5.05
CA MET A 220 2.63 -22.56 4.74
C MET A 220 2.24 -21.69 3.55
N ILE A 221 2.72 -20.43 3.50
CA ILE A 221 2.46 -19.51 2.39
C ILE A 221 2.98 -20.09 1.07
N ARG A 222 4.23 -20.61 1.06
CA ARG A 222 4.82 -21.20 -0.14
C ARG A 222 4.11 -22.44 -0.62
N LYS A 223 3.69 -23.32 0.30
CA LYS A 223 2.85 -24.48 -0.03
C LYS A 223 1.51 -24.10 -0.65
N ALA A 224 0.95 -22.97 -0.23
CA ALA A 224 -0.26 -22.41 -0.81
C ALA A 224 -0.03 -21.72 -2.17
N GLY A 225 1.22 -21.64 -2.67
CA GLY A 225 1.58 -20.98 -3.91
C GLY A 225 1.68 -19.46 -3.81
N GLY A 226 1.65 -18.92 -2.60
CA GLY A 226 1.77 -17.48 -2.32
C GLY A 226 3.23 -17.02 -2.27
N LYS A 227 3.44 -15.72 -2.55
CA LYS A 227 4.68 -14.99 -2.31
C LYS A 227 4.68 -14.40 -0.90
N VAL A 228 5.84 -14.38 -0.26
CA VAL A 228 6.02 -13.90 1.11
C VAL A 228 6.34 -12.41 1.10
N GLY A 229 5.46 -11.59 1.68
CA GLY A 229 5.71 -10.19 1.97
C GLY A 229 6.04 -9.99 3.46
N ILE A 230 7.02 -9.13 3.76
CA ILE A 230 7.34 -8.75 5.15
C ILE A 230 7.26 -7.23 5.28
N TRP A 231 6.56 -6.74 6.31
CA TRP A 231 6.38 -5.32 6.64
C TRP A 231 6.65 -5.07 8.12
N ILE A 232 7.20 -3.98 8.55
CA ILE A 232 7.95 -2.97 7.83
C ILE A 232 9.38 -3.11 8.30
N LEU A 233 10.36 -3.10 7.37
CA LEU A 233 11.76 -3.13 7.70
C LEU A 233 12.35 -1.73 7.48
N GLU A 234 13.19 -1.27 8.44
CA GLU A 234 13.66 0.11 8.46
C GLU A 234 15.19 0.22 8.30
N ASP A 235 15.93 -0.87 8.43
CA ASP A 235 17.37 -0.86 8.28
C ASP A 235 17.93 -2.12 7.60
N GLU A 236 19.21 -2.02 7.17
CA GLU A 236 19.92 -3.09 6.45
C GLU A 236 20.09 -4.36 7.27
N ASN A 237 20.25 -4.26 8.59
CA ASN A 237 20.44 -5.44 9.43
C ASN A 237 19.13 -6.22 9.53
N GLU A 238 18.00 -5.52 9.69
CA GLU A 238 16.66 -6.14 9.64
C GLU A 238 16.43 -6.82 8.29
N LEU A 239 16.82 -6.19 7.18
CA LEU A 239 16.70 -6.76 5.84
C LEU A 239 17.54 -8.02 5.67
N ILE A 240 18.81 -7.99 6.06
CA ILE A 240 19.71 -9.13 5.99
C ILE A 240 19.16 -10.29 6.85
N GLU A 241 18.77 -10.00 8.10
CA GLU A 241 18.22 -11.00 9.01
C GLU A 241 16.91 -11.61 8.47
N ALA A 242 16.02 -10.79 7.89
CA ALA A 242 14.78 -11.27 7.29
C ALA A 242 15.06 -12.16 6.06
N CYS A 243 16.06 -11.80 5.23
CA CYS A 243 16.47 -12.62 4.09
C CYS A 243 17.06 -13.97 4.53
N GLU A 244 17.91 -13.99 5.54
CA GLU A 244 18.51 -15.21 6.07
C GLU A 244 17.48 -16.15 6.69
N LYS A 245 16.50 -15.61 7.42
CA LYS A 245 15.50 -16.40 8.13
C LYS A 245 14.32 -16.82 7.26
N PHE A 246 13.88 -15.97 6.35
CA PHE A 246 12.59 -16.09 5.68
C PHE A 246 12.67 -16.06 4.16
N ALA A 247 13.75 -15.52 3.58
CA ALA A 247 13.92 -15.30 2.13
C ALA A 247 12.63 -14.71 1.49
N PRO A 248 12.17 -13.51 1.91
CA PRO A 248 10.92 -12.92 1.44
C PRO A 248 10.98 -12.57 -0.05
N ASP A 249 9.85 -12.65 -0.75
CA ASP A 249 9.73 -12.22 -2.14
C ASP A 249 9.63 -10.69 -2.25
N VAL A 250 9.07 -10.04 -1.22
CA VAL A 250 8.91 -8.59 -1.15
C VAL A 250 9.05 -8.10 0.29
N VAL A 251 9.66 -6.93 0.44
CA VAL A 251 9.81 -6.24 1.72
C VAL A 251 9.22 -4.85 1.59
N GLU A 252 8.41 -4.45 2.57
CA GLU A 252 7.88 -3.10 2.69
C GLU A 252 8.74 -2.25 3.61
N THR A 253 9.07 -1.03 3.19
CA THR A 253 9.86 -0.06 3.94
C THR A 253 9.33 1.37 3.72
N THR A 254 9.58 2.28 4.66
CA THR A 254 9.22 3.70 4.53
C THR A 254 10.15 4.49 3.59
N GLY A 255 11.23 3.87 3.12
CA GLY A 255 12.22 4.49 2.22
C GLY A 255 13.65 4.42 2.74
N SER A 256 13.85 3.85 3.93
CA SER A 256 15.17 3.68 4.55
C SER A 256 16.04 2.63 3.82
N LEU A 257 15.40 1.67 3.12
CA LEU A 257 16.07 0.68 2.29
C LEU A 257 16.02 1.12 0.82
N LYS A 258 17.16 1.07 0.12
CA LYS A 258 17.28 1.49 -1.28
C LYS A 258 17.70 0.34 -2.17
N ASN A 259 17.24 0.32 -3.41
CA ASN A 259 17.78 -0.59 -4.40
C ASN A 259 19.23 -0.21 -4.73
N ASP A 260 20.07 -1.21 -4.99
CA ASP A 260 21.35 -1.00 -5.61
C ASP A 260 21.09 -0.55 -7.06
N ILE A 261 21.42 0.71 -7.38
CA ILE A 261 21.25 1.32 -8.71
C ILE A 261 22.47 0.97 -9.56
#